data_ce9873bd978243b4039fa239ae5c396c
#
_entry.id   ce9873bd978243b4039fa239ae5c396c
#
_cell.length_a   1.000
_cell.length_b   1.000
_cell.length_c   1.000
_cell.angle_alpha   90.00
_cell.angle_beta   90.00
_cell.angle_gamma   90.00
#
_symmetry.space_group_name_H-M   'P 1'
#
loop_
_entity.id
_entity.type
_entity.pdbx_description
1 polymer ?
#
loop_
_entity_poly.entity_id
_entity_poly.type
_entity_poly.pdbx_seq_one_letter_code
_entity_poly.pdbx_strand_id
1 'polypeptide(L)'
;ESLYAGRSMDGSQFARESLGLRFEKKNITDVIKKIEGQVNYSYNDHIMDNFSLRTPPLVEMNHGGMTMLMPNAMAMQVTRRTLNSRLAMTSEWNKWSLITGVDSQFNKHGGSMSSPTMPSMNVPYRQDMRFQSYGAFGELGYQWNDQNKLVTGARLDRVTVEDERADSQAKGFNTKLEKTLPSAFVRWENQHPEHDLKSYIGLGYVERMPDYWELFSPKHGNAGSTNTFNGVNPEKTLQLDLGFQQQHGALNTWASAYAGLVDDYILMSYHHHPSMGMDGHDMSHDITAGAKNVDATIAGAEAGIGYQFTDRIQADLSAMYAWGKNTTDDKPLPQISPLEGRLNIRYVADKYNLGLLWRAVAEQNRVSLHQGNIVGYDLKPSKGFSTLSLNGSYNLRKDIDVSVGIDNVLDKTYTEHLNKAGSAGFGFASEEQFNNIGRNYWVRMSMKF
;
A
#
# COMPACT_ATOMS: atom_id res chain seq x y z
N GLU A 1 -15.17 -7.41 4.79
CA GLU A 1 -15.33 -8.60 5.66
C GLU A 1 -14.67 -9.85 5.08
N SER A 2 -14.80 -10.13 3.77
CA SER A 2 -14.17 -11.29 3.13
C SER A 2 -12.65 -11.34 3.28
N LEU A 3 -11.96 -10.20 3.38
CA LEU A 3 -10.52 -10.13 3.59
C LEU A 3 -10.07 -10.65 4.96
N TYR A 4 -10.96 -10.64 5.96
CA TYR A 4 -10.68 -11.10 7.32
C TYR A 4 -11.24 -12.49 7.60
N ALA A 5 -12.13 -13.00 6.77
CA ALA A 5 -12.70 -14.35 6.94
C ALA A 5 -11.62 -15.44 7.04
N GLY A 6 -10.51 -15.28 6.31
CA GLY A 6 -9.39 -16.21 6.34
C GLY A 6 -8.51 -16.16 7.59
N ARG A 7 -8.73 -15.23 8.52
CA ARG A 7 -7.88 -15.07 9.72
C ARG A 7 -8.53 -15.53 11.01
N SER A 8 -9.72 -16.10 10.97
CA SER A 8 -10.49 -16.51 12.16
C SER A 8 -10.78 -15.40 13.17
N MET A 9 -10.60 -14.13 12.80
CA MET A 9 -10.79 -12.99 13.70
C MET A 9 -11.52 -11.86 12.98
N ASP A 10 -12.42 -11.20 13.70
CA ASP A 10 -13.17 -10.04 13.24
C ASP A 10 -12.55 -8.77 13.82
N GLY A 11 -12.56 -7.67 13.04
CA GLY A 11 -12.20 -6.36 13.55
C GLY A 11 -13.33 -5.78 14.37
N SER A 12 -13.28 -5.94 15.69
CA SER A 12 -14.31 -5.45 16.60
C SER A 12 -14.14 -3.97 16.95
N GLN A 13 -12.94 -3.44 16.83
CA GLN A 13 -12.65 -2.02 17.04
C GLN A 13 -11.59 -1.50 16.06
N PHE A 14 -11.86 -0.34 15.45
CA PHE A 14 -10.91 0.47 14.71
C PHE A 14 -11.05 1.92 15.18
N ALA A 15 -10.20 2.35 16.07
CA ALA A 15 -10.16 3.72 16.55
C ALA A 15 -8.92 4.45 16.05
N ARG A 16 -9.10 5.68 15.60
CA ARG A 16 -8.01 6.56 15.23
C ARG A 16 -8.23 7.95 15.79
N GLU A 17 -7.24 8.44 16.51
CA GLU A 17 -7.16 9.81 16.97
C GLU A 17 -6.00 10.50 16.26
N SER A 18 -6.17 11.74 15.81
CA SER A 18 -5.13 12.48 15.15
C SER A 18 -5.22 13.97 15.42
N LEU A 19 -4.05 14.59 15.56
CA LEU A 19 -3.89 16.03 15.70
C LEU A 19 -2.81 16.50 14.73
N GLY A 20 -3.12 17.51 13.93
CA GLY A 20 -2.17 18.12 13.01
C GLY A 20 -2.07 19.62 13.23
N LEU A 21 -0.87 20.14 13.28
CA LEU A 21 -0.57 21.56 13.30
C LEU A 21 0.25 21.91 12.08
N ARG A 22 -0.13 22.96 11.38
CA ARG A 22 0.61 23.49 10.24
C ARG A 22 0.85 24.98 10.41
N PHE A 23 2.06 25.40 10.15
CA PHE A 23 2.48 26.79 10.07
C PHE A 23 3.01 27.06 8.66
N GLU A 24 2.64 28.20 8.11
CA GLU A 24 3.16 28.68 6.83
C GLU A 24 3.30 30.19 6.88
N LYS A 25 4.48 30.72 6.50
CA LYS A 25 4.72 32.14 6.30
C LYS A 25 5.33 32.37 4.92
N LYS A 26 4.66 33.19 4.13
CA LYS A 26 5.08 33.57 2.75
C LYS A 26 5.71 34.95 2.75
N ASN A 27 6.44 35.24 1.67
CA ASN A 27 7.00 36.57 1.36
C ASN A 27 7.85 37.14 2.50
N ILE A 28 8.83 36.36 2.99
CA ILE A 28 9.68 36.73 4.13
C ILE A 28 10.74 37.74 3.69
N THR A 29 11.40 37.47 2.57
CA THR A 29 12.33 38.38 1.87
C THR A 29 12.17 38.22 0.37
N ASP A 30 12.91 39.02 -0.41
CA ASP A 30 12.95 38.89 -1.87
C ASP A 30 13.48 37.52 -2.34
N VAL A 31 14.26 36.84 -1.53
CA VAL A 31 14.81 35.50 -1.81
C VAL A 31 14.03 34.42 -1.08
N ILE A 32 13.77 34.55 0.20
CA ILE A 32 13.02 33.55 0.99
C ILE A 32 11.54 33.76 0.77
N LYS A 33 10.96 32.90 -0.06
CA LYS A 33 9.55 32.98 -0.46
C LYS A 33 8.61 32.34 0.54
N LYS A 34 9.05 31.27 1.21
CA LYS A 34 8.18 30.54 2.13
C LYS A 34 9.00 29.79 3.18
N ILE A 35 8.50 29.81 4.42
CA ILE A 35 8.88 28.85 5.47
C ILE A 35 7.60 28.14 5.88
N GLU A 36 7.65 26.82 5.96
CA GLU A 36 6.54 26.00 6.40
C GLU A 36 7.00 24.96 7.41
N GLY A 37 6.16 24.75 8.41
CA GLY A 37 6.36 23.72 9.42
C GLY A 37 5.08 22.94 9.65
N GLN A 38 5.21 21.66 9.94
CA GLN A 38 4.09 20.83 10.33
C GLN A 38 4.49 19.82 11.39
N VAL A 39 3.56 19.53 12.28
CA VAL A 39 3.65 18.47 13.26
C VAL A 39 2.34 17.69 13.23
N ASN A 40 2.41 16.39 13.08
CA ASN A 40 1.25 15.51 13.04
C ASN A 40 1.44 14.38 14.04
N TYR A 41 0.45 14.18 14.89
CA TYR A 41 0.35 13.05 15.79
C TYR A 41 -0.83 12.17 15.38
N SER A 42 -0.66 10.86 15.39
CA SER A 42 -1.76 9.91 15.25
C SER A 42 -1.59 8.72 16.19
N TYR A 43 -2.70 8.29 16.75
CA TYR A 43 -2.83 7.07 17.51
C TYR A 43 -3.88 6.19 16.85
N ASN A 44 -3.51 4.97 16.54
CA ASN A 44 -4.43 3.97 16.00
C ASN A 44 -4.52 2.82 17.01
N ASP A 45 -5.74 2.40 17.30
CA ASP A 45 -6.06 1.27 18.16
C ASP A 45 -6.98 0.31 17.40
N HIS A 46 -6.50 -0.89 17.20
CA HIS A 46 -7.17 -1.92 16.43
C HIS A 46 -7.32 -3.17 17.30
N ILE A 47 -8.55 -3.59 17.54
CA ILE A 47 -8.86 -4.82 18.24
C ILE A 47 -9.50 -5.79 17.25
N MET A 48 -8.94 -6.98 17.18
CA MET A 48 -9.52 -8.14 16.49
C MET A 48 -9.80 -9.23 17.49
N ASP A 49 -10.97 -9.84 17.39
CA ASP A 49 -11.36 -10.98 18.21
C ASP A 49 -12.13 -12.02 17.39
N ASN A 50 -12.30 -13.22 17.95
CA ASN A 50 -13.02 -14.32 17.31
C ASN A 50 -14.30 -14.70 18.05
N PHE A 51 -14.82 -13.84 18.91
CA PHE A 51 -15.96 -14.17 19.76
C PHE A 51 -17.06 -13.08 19.83
N SER A 52 -16.77 -11.85 19.47
CA SER A 52 -17.77 -10.76 19.54
C SER A 52 -18.80 -10.81 18.39
N LEU A 53 -18.38 -11.23 17.20
CA LEU A 53 -19.23 -11.30 15.99
C LEU A 53 -19.41 -12.74 15.49
N ARG A 54 -18.79 -13.71 16.13
CA ARG A 54 -18.87 -15.14 15.80
C ARG A 54 -18.71 -16.01 17.02
N THR A 55 -19.04 -17.32 16.91
CA THR A 55 -18.72 -18.31 17.93
C THR A 55 -17.26 -18.72 17.79
N PRO A 56 -16.47 -18.66 18.87
CA PRO A 56 -15.08 -19.09 18.83
C PRO A 56 -14.97 -20.58 18.53
N PRO A 57 -13.92 -21.05 17.84
CA PRO A 57 -13.69 -22.45 17.59
C PRO A 57 -13.46 -23.21 18.86
N LEU A 58 -13.89 -24.48 18.90
CA LEU A 58 -13.61 -25.39 20.01
C LEU A 58 -12.22 -26.01 19.80
N VAL A 59 -11.45 -26.09 20.87
CA VAL A 59 -10.15 -26.78 20.91
C VAL A 59 -10.16 -27.84 21.98
N GLU A 60 -9.48 -28.95 21.73
CA GLU A 60 -9.29 -30.01 22.71
C GLU A 60 -8.20 -29.61 23.70
N MET A 61 -8.54 -29.64 24.97
CA MET A 61 -7.60 -29.42 26.07
C MET A 61 -7.51 -30.62 26.95
N ASN A 62 -6.29 -31.11 27.17
CA ASN A 62 -6.02 -32.21 28.12
C ASN A 62 -5.78 -31.64 29.51
N HIS A 63 -6.68 -31.91 30.43
CA HIS A 63 -6.54 -31.54 31.82
C HIS A 63 -6.57 -32.81 32.67
N GLY A 64 -5.43 -33.18 33.27
CA GLY A 64 -5.35 -34.32 34.17
C GLY A 64 -5.74 -35.69 33.56
N GLY A 65 -5.54 -35.88 32.23
CA GLY A 65 -5.89 -37.12 31.53
C GLY A 65 -7.33 -37.17 30.98
N MET A 66 -8.10 -36.09 31.12
CA MET A 66 -9.39 -35.92 30.45
C MET A 66 -9.28 -34.92 29.34
N THR A 67 -9.73 -35.28 28.15
CA THR A 67 -9.86 -34.36 27.00
C THR A 67 -11.17 -33.61 27.09
N MET A 68 -11.13 -32.30 27.17
CA MET A 68 -12.30 -31.42 27.19
C MET A 68 -12.28 -30.50 25.97
N LEU A 69 -13.41 -30.30 25.30
CA LEU A 69 -13.60 -29.31 24.27
C LEU A 69 -13.91 -27.95 24.93
N MET A 70 -13.03 -26.97 24.71
CA MET A 70 -13.21 -25.62 25.26
C MET A 70 -13.22 -24.57 24.12
N PRO A 71 -14.04 -23.51 24.22
CA PRO A 71 -13.99 -22.42 23.28
C PRO A 71 -12.62 -21.73 23.31
N ASN A 72 -11.98 -21.57 22.14
CA ASN A 72 -10.73 -20.82 22.01
C ASN A 72 -11.06 -19.35 21.69
N ALA A 73 -11.60 -18.64 22.68
CA ALA A 73 -11.88 -17.20 22.52
C ALA A 73 -10.60 -16.39 22.70
N MET A 74 -10.27 -15.58 21.71
CA MET A 74 -9.06 -14.74 21.69
C MET A 74 -9.38 -13.35 21.18
N ALA A 75 -8.75 -12.34 21.78
CA ALA A 75 -8.69 -10.98 21.28
C ALA A 75 -7.24 -10.50 21.21
N MET A 76 -6.92 -9.81 20.12
CA MET A 76 -5.62 -9.17 19.92
C MET A 76 -5.85 -7.67 19.74
N GLN A 77 -5.18 -6.87 20.56
CA GLN A 77 -5.08 -5.43 20.40
C GLN A 77 -3.74 -5.09 19.75
N VAL A 78 -3.77 -4.27 18.71
CA VAL A 78 -2.57 -3.72 18.09
C VAL A 78 -2.69 -2.20 18.07
N THR A 79 -1.68 -1.53 18.58
CA THR A 79 -1.65 -0.07 18.62
C THR A 79 -0.46 0.47 17.84
N ARG A 80 -0.65 1.63 17.24
CA ARG A 80 0.43 2.38 16.58
C ARG A 80 0.33 3.85 16.93
N ARG A 81 1.41 4.41 17.46
CA ARG A 81 1.57 5.85 17.71
C ARG A 81 2.59 6.40 16.74
N THR A 82 2.22 7.46 16.03
CA THR A 82 3.09 8.10 15.04
C THR A 82 3.17 9.59 15.35
N LEU A 83 4.37 10.12 15.42
CA LEU A 83 4.65 11.56 15.49
C LEU A 83 5.55 11.91 14.30
N ASN A 84 5.09 12.81 13.44
CA ASN A 84 5.86 13.34 12.32
C ASN A 84 6.07 14.84 12.51
N SER A 85 7.25 15.32 12.20
CA SER A 85 7.53 16.75 12.10
C SER A 85 8.29 17.06 10.83
N ARG A 86 8.08 18.23 10.25
CA ARG A 86 8.80 18.73 9.08
C ARG A 86 8.93 20.24 9.16
N LEU A 87 10.10 20.74 8.81
CA LEU A 87 10.38 22.15 8.61
C LEU A 87 11.04 22.31 7.25
N ALA A 88 10.52 23.19 6.40
CA ALA A 88 11.06 23.45 5.08
C ALA A 88 11.06 24.93 4.75
N MET A 89 12.01 25.32 3.93
CA MET A 89 12.20 26.67 3.39
C MET A 89 12.26 26.61 1.89
N THR A 90 11.53 27.50 1.21
CA THR A 90 11.59 27.73 -0.24
C THR A 90 12.24 29.08 -0.51
N SER A 91 13.29 29.06 -1.30
CA SER A 91 14.03 30.25 -1.74
C SER A 91 14.02 30.33 -3.26
N GLU A 92 13.88 31.53 -3.81
CA GLU A 92 13.91 31.78 -5.24
C GLU A 92 14.76 33.03 -5.53
N TRP A 93 15.62 32.94 -6.53
CA TRP A 93 16.44 34.07 -7.01
C TRP A 93 16.79 33.88 -8.48
N ASN A 94 16.60 34.91 -9.27
CA ASN A 94 16.81 34.87 -10.72
C ASN A 94 16.12 33.65 -11.36
N LYS A 95 16.92 32.70 -11.85
CA LYS A 95 16.47 31.46 -12.51
C LYS A 95 16.50 30.22 -11.58
N TRP A 96 16.79 30.41 -10.31
CA TRP A 96 16.97 29.34 -9.34
C TRP A 96 15.80 29.26 -8.37
N SER A 97 15.43 28.04 -8.03
CA SER A 97 14.55 27.73 -6.91
C SER A 97 15.21 26.68 -6.03
N LEU A 98 15.19 26.87 -4.72
CA LEU A 98 15.76 25.94 -3.75
C LEU A 98 14.75 25.65 -2.66
N ILE A 99 14.45 24.36 -2.46
CA ILE A 99 13.70 23.88 -1.30
C ILE A 99 14.65 23.09 -0.42
N THR A 100 14.79 23.48 0.83
CA THR A 100 15.58 22.73 1.83
C THR A 100 14.74 22.45 3.05
N GLY A 101 15.03 21.36 3.73
CA GLY A 101 14.30 21.05 4.94
C GLY A 101 14.86 19.88 5.72
N VAL A 102 14.26 19.71 6.89
CA VAL A 102 14.49 18.58 7.78
C VAL A 102 13.16 18.01 8.21
N ASP A 103 13.13 16.73 8.46
CA ASP A 103 11.96 16.06 9.01
C ASP A 103 12.34 14.96 10.01
N SER A 104 11.37 14.53 10.77
CA SER A 104 11.52 13.40 11.66
C SER A 104 10.23 12.59 11.73
N GLN A 105 10.37 11.29 11.93
CA GLN A 105 9.26 10.37 12.13
C GLN A 105 9.58 9.44 13.29
N PHE A 106 8.63 9.32 14.21
CA PHE A 106 8.67 8.39 15.34
C PHE A 106 7.45 7.49 15.30
N ASN A 107 7.67 6.19 15.20
CA ASN A 107 6.62 5.19 15.26
C ASN A 107 6.86 4.26 16.43
N LYS A 108 5.82 4.02 17.23
CA LYS A 108 5.81 3.02 18.30
C LYS A 108 4.68 2.03 18.03
N HIS A 109 5.05 0.76 17.97
CA HIS A 109 4.12 -0.34 17.86
C HIS A 109 4.00 -1.04 19.21
N GLY A 110 2.83 -1.53 19.52
CA GLY A 110 2.60 -2.30 20.72
C GLY A 110 1.26 -3.05 20.64
N GLY A 111 1.07 -3.93 21.56
CA GLY A 111 -0.17 -4.71 21.59
C GLY A 111 -0.31 -5.54 22.85
N SER A 112 -1.45 -6.22 22.93
CA SER A 112 -1.80 -7.18 23.96
C SER A 112 -2.58 -8.34 23.35
N MET A 113 -2.62 -9.46 24.05
CA MET A 113 -3.48 -10.58 23.74
C MET A 113 -4.26 -10.96 25.00
N SER A 114 -5.55 -11.23 24.83
CA SER A 114 -6.41 -11.68 25.91
C SER A 114 -7.27 -12.85 25.46
N SER A 115 -7.50 -13.79 26.37
CA SER A 115 -8.42 -14.91 26.18
C SER A 115 -9.38 -14.97 27.36
N PRO A 116 -10.69 -14.72 27.13
CA PRO A 116 -11.70 -14.87 28.15
C PRO A 116 -11.82 -16.32 28.67
N THR A 117 -11.55 -17.31 27.84
CA THR A 117 -11.68 -18.73 28.15
C THR A 117 -10.38 -19.36 28.65
N MET A 118 -9.23 -18.77 28.33
CA MET A 118 -7.91 -19.27 28.71
C MET A 118 -7.03 -18.15 29.27
N PRO A 119 -7.23 -17.69 30.52
CA PRO A 119 -6.49 -16.56 31.09
C PRO A 119 -4.96 -16.73 31.12
N SER A 120 -4.47 -17.97 31.11
CA SER A 120 -3.04 -18.29 31.04
C SER A 120 -2.37 -17.86 29.71
N MET A 121 -3.17 -17.61 28.68
CA MET A 121 -2.72 -17.12 27.39
C MET A 121 -2.68 -15.58 27.30
N ASN A 122 -3.09 -14.88 28.34
CA ASN A 122 -3.09 -13.42 28.36
C ASN A 122 -1.68 -12.88 28.29
N VAL A 123 -1.44 -11.98 27.34
CA VAL A 123 -0.22 -11.19 27.22
C VAL A 123 -0.60 -9.75 27.52
N PRO A 124 -0.11 -9.15 28.62
CA PRO A 124 -0.40 -7.75 28.94
C PRO A 124 0.13 -6.82 27.84
N TYR A 125 -0.47 -5.63 27.74
CA TYR A 125 0.01 -4.63 26.79
C TYR A 125 1.50 -4.39 26.97
N ARG A 126 2.23 -4.46 25.85
CA ARG A 126 3.65 -4.14 25.78
C ARG A 126 3.95 -3.38 24.49
N GLN A 127 4.97 -2.57 24.52
CA GLN A 127 5.54 -1.99 23.33
C GLN A 127 6.42 -3.03 22.66
N ASP A 128 6.22 -3.22 21.34
CA ASP A 128 6.95 -4.26 20.60
C ASP A 128 8.15 -3.64 19.88
N MET A 129 7.96 -2.46 19.27
CA MET A 129 8.97 -1.90 18.40
C MET A 129 8.88 -0.37 18.31
N ARG A 130 10.04 0.22 18.10
CA ARG A 130 10.22 1.65 17.85
C ARG A 130 11.01 1.89 16.57
N PHE A 131 10.43 2.71 15.69
CA PHE A 131 11.11 3.27 14.52
C PHE A 131 11.35 4.75 14.74
N GLN A 132 12.55 5.21 14.45
CA GLN A 132 12.92 6.61 14.48
C GLN A 132 13.65 6.95 13.18
N SER A 133 13.21 8.01 12.51
CA SER A 133 13.87 8.52 11.32
C SER A 133 14.09 10.02 11.44
N TYR A 134 15.26 10.46 11.00
CA TYR A 134 15.62 11.86 10.85
C TYR A 134 16.12 12.05 9.43
N GLY A 135 15.51 12.97 8.69
CA GLY A 135 15.86 13.27 7.31
C GLY A 135 16.28 14.73 7.12
N ALA A 136 17.23 14.93 6.23
CA ALA A 136 17.55 16.23 5.68
C ALA A 136 17.52 16.15 4.15
N PHE A 137 16.97 17.18 3.50
CA PHE A 137 16.79 17.17 2.06
C PHE A 137 16.98 18.55 1.44
N GLY A 138 17.34 18.56 0.17
CA GLY A 138 17.38 19.74 -0.69
C GLY A 138 16.95 19.41 -2.09
N GLU A 139 16.20 20.31 -2.72
CA GLU A 139 15.80 20.26 -4.12
C GLU A 139 16.14 21.60 -4.78
N LEU A 140 16.94 21.56 -5.85
CA LEU A 140 17.40 22.70 -6.61
C LEU A 140 16.78 22.66 -8.00
N GLY A 141 16.04 23.71 -8.36
CA GLY A 141 15.51 23.93 -9.70
C GLY A 141 16.26 25.04 -10.41
N TYR A 142 16.58 24.83 -11.67
CA TYR A 142 17.19 25.81 -12.55
C TYR A 142 16.36 26.01 -13.82
N GLN A 143 15.81 27.20 -14.00
CA GLN A 143 15.07 27.57 -15.22
C GLN A 143 16.06 27.94 -16.31
N TRP A 144 16.39 27.00 -17.22
CA TRP A 144 17.35 27.21 -18.30
C TRP A 144 16.86 28.30 -19.25
N ASN A 145 15.62 28.12 -19.72
CA ASN A 145 14.90 29.10 -20.55
C ASN A 145 13.40 28.99 -20.24
N ASP A 146 12.54 29.71 -20.93
CA ASP A 146 11.09 29.76 -20.68
C ASP A 146 10.41 28.39 -20.81
N GLN A 147 11.01 27.45 -21.52
CA GLN A 147 10.46 26.14 -21.81
C GLN A 147 11.11 25.01 -20.99
N ASN A 148 12.36 25.19 -20.55
CA ASN A 148 13.15 24.11 -20.00
C ASN A 148 13.57 24.38 -18.55
N LYS A 149 13.33 23.41 -17.68
CA LYS A 149 13.74 23.44 -16.29
C LYS A 149 14.49 22.14 -15.92
N LEU A 150 15.62 22.29 -15.26
CA LEU A 150 16.35 21.19 -14.64
C LEU A 150 16.06 21.20 -13.14
N VAL A 151 15.69 20.04 -12.58
CA VAL A 151 15.46 19.87 -11.14
C VAL A 151 16.35 18.74 -10.66
N THR A 152 17.07 18.97 -9.58
CA THR A 152 17.86 17.92 -8.90
C THR A 152 17.61 17.96 -7.41
N GLY A 153 17.61 16.82 -6.77
CA GLY A 153 17.41 16.74 -5.33
C GLY A 153 18.26 15.67 -4.70
N ALA A 154 18.55 15.86 -3.42
CA ALA A 154 19.23 14.89 -2.58
C ALA A 154 18.61 14.86 -1.19
N ARG A 155 18.63 13.69 -0.58
CA ARG A 155 18.11 13.42 0.76
C ARG A 155 19.00 12.41 1.47
N LEU A 156 19.16 12.60 2.77
CA LEU A 156 19.83 11.65 3.64
C LEU A 156 18.95 11.37 4.86
N ASP A 157 18.64 10.10 5.09
CA ASP A 157 17.88 9.64 6.24
C ASP A 157 18.75 8.82 7.19
N ARG A 158 18.66 9.10 8.48
CA ARG A 158 19.17 8.23 9.53
C ARG A 158 17.99 7.52 10.17
N VAL A 159 17.92 6.20 10.02
CA VAL A 159 16.84 5.37 10.53
C VAL A 159 17.38 4.45 11.62
N THR A 160 16.66 4.40 12.74
CA THR A 160 16.91 3.49 13.84
C THR A 160 15.66 2.67 14.10
N VAL A 161 15.81 1.37 14.20
CA VAL A 161 14.74 0.42 14.58
C VAL A 161 15.20 -0.30 15.82
N GLU A 162 14.36 -0.33 16.85
CA GLU A 162 14.63 -1.03 18.11
C GLU A 162 13.52 -2.02 18.41
N ASP A 163 13.89 -3.25 18.74
CA ASP A 163 13.01 -4.27 19.32
C ASP A 163 12.92 -4.01 20.83
N GLU A 164 11.74 -3.62 21.30
CA GLU A 164 11.48 -3.33 22.70
C GLU A 164 10.72 -4.47 23.42
N ARG A 165 10.58 -5.62 22.77
CA ARG A 165 9.96 -6.80 23.40
C ARG A 165 10.85 -7.31 24.52
N ALA A 166 10.26 -7.42 25.72
CA ALA A 166 10.97 -7.78 26.94
C ALA A 166 11.31 -9.29 27.06
N ASP A 167 11.05 -10.09 26.03
CA ASP A 167 11.33 -11.52 26.08
C ASP A 167 12.82 -11.78 25.97
N SER A 168 13.46 -11.73 27.13
CA SER A 168 14.86 -12.04 27.39
C SER A 168 15.31 -13.46 27.03
N GLN A 169 14.45 -14.30 26.46
CA GLN A 169 14.79 -15.65 26.04
C GLN A 169 15.56 -15.69 24.71
N ALA A 170 15.56 -14.62 24.01
CA ALA A 170 16.31 -14.47 22.79
C ALA A 170 17.78 -14.12 23.08
N LYS A 171 18.54 -15.09 23.53
CA LYS A 171 19.99 -14.94 23.68
C LYS A 171 20.64 -14.69 22.30
N GLY A 172 21.33 -13.55 22.16
CA GLY A 172 22.09 -13.22 20.97
C GLY A 172 21.40 -12.24 19.99
N PHE A 173 20.36 -11.51 20.43
CA PHE A 173 19.70 -10.54 19.60
C PHE A 173 20.45 -9.22 19.47
N ASN A 174 20.49 -8.76 18.24
CA ASN A 174 20.75 -7.38 17.94
C ASN A 174 19.42 -6.63 18.09
N THR A 175 19.18 -6.01 19.24
CA THR A 175 17.94 -5.31 19.57
C THR A 175 17.81 -3.96 18.87
N LYS A 176 18.86 -3.54 18.15
CA LYS A 176 18.93 -2.23 17.48
C LYS A 176 19.53 -2.36 16.09
N LEU A 177 18.84 -1.80 15.09
CA LEU A 177 19.30 -1.69 13.72
C LEU A 177 19.38 -0.21 13.34
N GLU A 178 20.53 0.22 12.83
CA GLU A 178 20.73 1.60 12.35
C GLU A 178 21.20 1.57 10.90
N LYS A 179 20.57 2.40 10.08
CA LYS A 179 20.92 2.58 8.67
C LYS A 179 20.91 4.06 8.30
N THR A 180 21.79 4.41 7.37
CA THR A 180 21.80 5.72 6.72
C THR A 180 21.44 5.49 5.28
N LEU A 181 20.37 6.13 4.80
CA LEU A 181 19.74 5.88 3.52
C LEU A 181 19.85 7.14 2.66
N PRO A 182 20.74 7.16 1.66
CA PRO A 182 20.82 8.23 0.70
C PRO A 182 19.73 8.08 -0.39
N SER A 183 19.27 9.22 -0.90
CA SER A 183 18.41 9.30 -2.08
C SER A 183 18.78 10.53 -2.88
N ALA A 184 18.71 10.44 -4.22
CA ALA A 184 18.96 11.58 -5.10
C ALA A 184 18.20 11.41 -6.41
N PHE A 185 17.93 12.52 -7.08
CA PHE A 185 17.36 12.48 -8.40
C PHE A 185 17.82 13.68 -9.25
N VAL A 186 17.68 13.50 -10.55
CA VAL A 186 17.76 14.56 -11.55
C VAL A 186 16.59 14.43 -12.52
N ARG A 187 15.93 15.53 -12.84
CA ARG A 187 14.78 15.57 -13.74
C ARG A 187 14.86 16.79 -14.64
N TRP A 188 14.71 16.57 -15.93
CA TRP A 188 14.50 17.61 -16.90
C TRP A 188 13.02 17.71 -17.24
N GLU A 189 12.48 18.92 -17.15
CA GLU A 189 11.10 19.27 -17.47
C GLU A 189 11.09 20.18 -18.67
N ASN A 190 10.21 19.92 -19.61
CA ASN A 190 10.00 20.73 -20.79
C ASN A 190 8.53 21.12 -20.90
N GLN A 191 8.28 22.37 -21.22
CA GLN A 191 6.95 22.92 -21.44
C GLN A 191 6.92 23.74 -22.71
N HIS A 192 6.08 23.36 -23.67
CA HIS A 192 5.83 24.07 -24.92
C HIS A 192 4.43 24.69 -24.89
N PRO A 193 4.27 25.96 -24.49
CA PRO A 193 2.96 26.60 -24.36
C PRO A 193 2.20 26.67 -25.71
N GLU A 194 2.88 26.83 -26.83
CA GLU A 194 2.26 26.89 -28.16
C GLU A 194 1.57 25.61 -28.59
N HIS A 195 1.97 24.45 -27.99
CA HIS A 195 1.44 23.13 -28.27
C HIS A 195 0.69 22.54 -27.07
N ASP A 196 0.58 23.30 -25.97
CA ASP A 196 0.08 22.85 -24.68
C ASP A 196 0.65 21.48 -24.28
N LEU A 197 1.96 21.32 -24.51
CA LEU A 197 2.71 20.10 -24.25
C LEU A 197 3.62 20.28 -23.05
N LYS A 198 3.52 19.35 -22.10
CA LYS A 198 4.45 19.20 -20.99
C LYS A 198 5.09 17.82 -21.07
N SER A 199 6.39 17.74 -20.87
CA SER A 199 7.09 16.46 -20.83
C SER A 199 8.22 16.48 -19.80
N TYR A 200 8.62 15.31 -19.35
CA TYR A 200 9.73 15.15 -18.43
C TYR A 200 10.48 13.85 -18.67
N ILE A 201 11.74 13.86 -18.26
CA ILE A 201 12.57 12.69 -18.08
C ILE A 201 13.35 12.84 -16.77
N GLY A 202 13.39 11.81 -15.96
CA GLY A 202 14.06 11.81 -14.67
C GLY A 202 14.76 10.51 -14.37
N LEU A 203 15.87 10.59 -13.66
CA LEU A 203 16.58 9.45 -13.09
C LEU A 203 16.64 9.65 -11.57
N GLY A 204 16.20 8.65 -10.83
CA GLY A 204 16.16 8.68 -9.38
C GLY A 204 16.81 7.46 -8.76
N TYR A 205 17.51 7.66 -7.65
CA TYR A 205 18.00 6.63 -6.76
C TYR A 205 17.39 6.81 -5.38
N VAL A 206 16.83 5.74 -4.80
CA VAL A 206 16.24 5.76 -3.46
C VAL A 206 16.57 4.49 -2.70
N GLU A 207 16.83 4.65 -1.40
CA GLU A 207 16.91 3.53 -0.47
C GLU A 207 15.71 3.54 0.47
N ARG A 208 15.10 2.35 0.69
CA ARG A 208 13.94 2.14 1.54
C ARG A 208 14.28 1.20 2.71
N MET A 209 14.07 1.67 3.94
CA MET A 209 14.16 0.80 5.11
C MET A 209 13.06 -0.26 5.06
N PRO A 210 13.35 -1.54 5.36
CA PRO A 210 12.32 -2.55 5.55
C PRO A 210 11.31 -2.13 6.62
N ASP A 211 10.05 -2.47 6.41
CA ASP A 211 9.01 -2.18 7.40
C ASP A 211 8.96 -3.21 8.54
N TYR A 212 8.01 -3.01 9.47
CA TYR A 212 7.82 -3.87 10.61
C TYR A 212 7.69 -5.36 10.22
N TRP A 213 6.82 -5.67 9.28
CA TRP A 213 6.52 -7.05 8.90
C TRP A 213 7.62 -7.71 8.10
N GLU A 214 8.36 -6.93 7.33
CA GLU A 214 9.51 -7.39 6.57
C GLU A 214 10.70 -7.73 7.47
N LEU A 215 10.93 -6.92 8.52
CA LEU A 215 12.00 -7.15 9.50
C LEU A 215 11.71 -8.30 10.46
N PHE A 216 10.43 -8.49 10.82
CA PHE A 216 9.97 -9.46 11.81
C PHE A 216 9.09 -10.53 11.19
N SER A 217 9.25 -10.79 9.90
CA SER A 217 8.54 -11.90 9.28
C SER A 217 8.66 -13.13 10.19
N PRO A 218 7.54 -13.72 10.61
CA PRO A 218 7.56 -14.80 11.55
C PRO A 218 8.37 -15.95 10.96
N LYS A 219 9.55 -16.20 11.50
CA LYS A 219 10.10 -17.53 11.41
C LYS A 219 9.31 -18.31 12.45
N HIS A 220 8.40 -19.16 12.04
CA HIS A 220 7.85 -20.16 12.93
C HIS A 220 9.00 -21.07 13.32
N GLY A 221 9.67 -20.66 14.37
CA GLY A 221 10.45 -21.58 15.17
C GLY A 221 9.51 -22.12 16.27
N ASN A 222 9.98 -23.12 16.99
CA ASN A 222 9.31 -23.63 18.19
C ASN A 222 8.81 -22.48 19.08
N ALA A 223 7.68 -22.65 19.73
CA ALA A 223 7.12 -21.69 20.67
C ALA A 223 8.21 -21.10 21.56
N GLY A 224 8.43 -19.79 21.50
CA GLY A 224 9.50 -19.09 22.21
C GLY A 224 10.67 -18.62 21.35
N SER A 225 10.75 -18.96 20.05
CA SER A 225 11.74 -18.35 19.17
C SER A 225 11.26 -16.98 18.70
N THR A 226 11.63 -15.95 19.42
CA THR A 226 11.50 -14.56 18.98
C THR A 226 12.69 -14.25 18.10
N ASN A 227 12.48 -14.06 16.79
CA ASN A 227 13.52 -13.53 15.94
C ASN A 227 13.45 -12.03 15.96
N THR A 228 14.52 -11.41 16.37
CA THR A 228 14.77 -10.03 16.12
C THR A 228 15.46 -9.92 14.77
N PHE A 229 15.00 -9.08 13.90
CA PHE A 229 15.60 -8.78 12.60
C PHE A 229 16.06 -10.01 11.81
N ASN A 230 15.34 -10.36 10.78
CA ASN A 230 15.63 -11.49 9.91
C ASN A 230 16.83 -11.29 8.98
N GLY A 231 17.54 -10.16 9.08
CA GLY A 231 18.76 -9.86 8.31
C GLY A 231 18.52 -9.27 6.93
N VAL A 232 17.28 -8.89 6.57
CA VAL A 232 17.03 -8.20 5.29
C VAL A 232 17.64 -6.79 5.28
N ASN A 233 18.23 -6.46 4.14
CA ASN A 233 18.80 -5.16 3.84
C ASN A 233 17.74 -4.18 3.34
N PRO A 234 18.00 -2.86 3.42
CA PRO A 234 17.22 -1.85 2.70
C PRO A 234 17.21 -2.11 1.20
N GLU A 235 16.05 -1.95 0.58
CA GLU A 235 15.93 -1.96 -0.88
C GLU A 235 16.56 -0.70 -1.47
N LYS A 236 17.22 -0.86 -2.64
CA LYS A 236 17.85 0.23 -3.39
C LYS A 236 17.31 0.21 -4.80
N THR A 237 16.69 1.28 -5.21
CA THR A 237 16.06 1.40 -6.52
C THR A 237 16.72 2.52 -7.33
N LEU A 238 17.22 2.17 -8.50
CA LEU A 238 17.60 3.12 -9.54
C LEU A 238 16.56 3.08 -10.65
N GLN A 239 15.83 4.18 -10.88
CA GLN A 239 14.70 4.22 -11.81
C GLN A 239 14.78 5.40 -12.75
N LEU A 240 14.51 5.12 -14.01
CA LEU A 240 14.28 6.09 -15.06
C LEU A 240 12.77 6.26 -15.24
N ASP A 241 12.31 7.51 -15.23
CA ASP A 241 10.92 7.90 -15.45
C ASP A 241 10.83 8.87 -16.61
N LEU A 242 9.82 8.73 -17.44
CA LEU A 242 9.51 9.63 -18.51
C LEU A 242 8.01 9.80 -18.71
N GLY A 243 7.58 10.95 -19.18
CA GLY A 243 6.17 11.16 -19.46
C GLY A 243 5.90 12.46 -20.21
N PHE A 244 4.71 12.52 -20.75
CA PHE A 244 4.18 13.72 -21.37
C PHE A 244 2.67 13.85 -21.16
N GLN A 245 2.20 15.08 -21.28
CA GLN A 245 0.79 15.44 -21.33
C GLN A 245 0.62 16.52 -22.39
N GLN A 246 -0.37 16.37 -23.25
CA GLN A 246 -0.68 17.33 -24.32
C GLN A 246 -2.19 17.54 -24.44
N GLN A 247 -2.58 18.80 -24.58
CA GLN A 247 -3.93 19.21 -24.97
C GLN A 247 -3.87 19.83 -26.37
N HIS A 248 -4.64 19.27 -27.30
CA HIS A 248 -4.75 19.82 -28.66
C HIS A 248 -6.22 19.92 -29.06
N GLY A 249 -6.79 21.12 -28.92
CA GLY A 249 -8.21 21.32 -29.14
C GLY A 249 -9.05 20.44 -28.22
N ALA A 250 -9.91 19.61 -28.81
CA ALA A 250 -10.75 18.66 -28.09
C ALA A 250 -10.02 17.39 -27.62
N LEU A 251 -8.78 17.19 -28.05
CA LEU A 251 -7.99 16.00 -27.77
C LEU A 251 -7.04 16.24 -26.59
N ASN A 252 -7.09 15.36 -25.58
CA ASN A 252 -6.13 15.29 -24.49
C ASN A 252 -5.40 13.94 -24.56
N THR A 253 -4.07 13.97 -24.52
CA THR A 253 -3.25 12.76 -24.53
C THR A 253 -2.21 12.85 -23.43
N TRP A 254 -1.92 11.73 -22.80
CA TRP A 254 -0.86 11.62 -21.82
C TRP A 254 -0.26 10.21 -21.81
N ALA A 255 1.00 10.11 -21.49
CA ALA A 255 1.63 8.83 -21.21
C ALA A 255 2.74 9.01 -20.19
N SER A 256 2.98 7.98 -19.40
CA SER A 256 4.13 7.84 -18.53
C SER A 256 4.69 6.43 -18.59
N ALA A 257 5.99 6.28 -18.41
CA ALA A 257 6.66 5.00 -18.35
C ALA A 257 7.83 5.06 -17.38
N TYR A 258 8.15 3.92 -16.79
CA TYR A 258 9.31 3.77 -15.93
C TYR A 258 10.04 2.45 -16.21
N ALA A 259 11.34 2.44 -15.94
CA ALA A 259 12.15 1.24 -15.88
C ALA A 259 13.17 1.37 -14.73
N GLY A 260 13.30 0.34 -13.93
CA GLY A 260 14.12 0.38 -12.72
C GLY A 260 14.87 -0.94 -12.45
N LEU A 261 16.03 -0.77 -11.83
CA LEU A 261 16.81 -1.83 -11.22
C LEU A 261 16.61 -1.73 -9.70
N VAL A 262 16.34 -2.85 -9.06
CA VAL A 262 16.15 -2.92 -7.62
C VAL A 262 17.16 -3.92 -7.06
N ASP A 263 18.16 -3.41 -6.35
CA ASP A 263 19.05 -4.23 -5.56
C ASP A 263 18.44 -4.46 -4.17
N ASP A 264 18.63 -5.65 -3.65
CA ASP A 264 18.08 -6.04 -2.33
C ASP A 264 16.54 -5.95 -2.24
N TYR A 265 15.78 -6.17 -3.33
CA TYR A 265 14.30 -6.24 -3.29
C TYR A 265 13.84 -7.21 -2.21
N ILE A 266 12.89 -6.80 -1.36
CA ILE A 266 12.43 -7.63 -0.24
C ILE A 266 11.29 -8.53 -0.72
N LEU A 267 11.62 -9.79 -0.95
CA LEU A 267 10.71 -10.82 -1.39
C LEU A 267 10.23 -11.65 -0.19
N MET A 268 8.90 -11.74 -0.02
CA MET A 268 8.28 -12.64 0.95
C MET A 268 8.04 -14.01 0.32
N SER A 269 8.43 -15.07 1.02
CA SER A 269 8.15 -16.44 0.65
C SER A 269 7.23 -17.08 1.69
N TYR A 270 6.17 -17.73 1.23
CA TYR A 270 5.15 -18.37 2.06
C TYR A 270 5.23 -19.88 1.88
N HIS A 271 5.50 -20.60 2.97
CA HIS A 271 5.61 -22.05 2.97
C HIS A 271 4.43 -22.63 3.76
N HIS A 272 3.68 -23.49 3.10
CA HIS A 272 2.70 -24.35 3.78
C HIS A 272 3.44 -25.56 4.31
N HIS A 273 3.45 -25.74 5.63
CA HIS A 273 3.88 -26.99 6.22
C HIS A 273 2.68 -27.94 6.24
N PRO A 274 2.73 -29.09 5.55
CA PRO A 274 1.75 -30.13 5.80
C PRO A 274 1.92 -30.55 7.26
N SER A 275 0.92 -30.28 8.09
CA SER A 275 0.91 -30.79 9.45
C SER A 275 0.86 -32.31 9.38
N MET A 276 1.92 -32.97 9.79
CA MET A 276 1.83 -34.37 10.14
C MET A 276 1.06 -34.48 11.48
N GLY A 277 -0.24 -34.24 11.42
CA GLY A 277 -1.13 -34.50 12.54
C GLY A 277 -1.22 -36.01 12.75
N MET A 278 -0.73 -36.48 13.87
CA MET A 278 -0.91 -37.88 14.27
C MET A 278 -2.37 -38.23 14.56
N ASP A 279 -3.30 -37.29 14.58
CA ASP A 279 -4.72 -37.51 14.84
C ASP A 279 -5.56 -36.53 14.05
N GLY A 280 -5.85 -36.82 12.79
CA GLY A 280 -7.03 -36.38 12.05
C GLY A 280 -7.51 -34.90 12.10
N HIS A 281 -6.85 -34.05 12.84
CA HIS A 281 -7.16 -32.63 12.97
C HIS A 281 -6.26 -31.84 12.02
N ASP A 282 -6.90 -31.26 11.02
CA ASP A 282 -6.29 -30.35 10.03
C ASP A 282 -5.79 -29.06 10.71
N MET A 283 -4.56 -29.10 11.20
CA MET A 283 -3.84 -27.90 11.68
C MET A 283 -3.25 -27.14 10.49
N SER A 284 -4.06 -26.84 9.47
CA SER A 284 -3.71 -26.15 8.23
C SER A 284 -3.31 -24.67 8.41
N HIS A 285 -2.91 -24.28 9.62
CA HIS A 285 -2.64 -22.89 9.97
C HIS A 285 -1.15 -22.49 9.97
N ASP A 286 -0.25 -23.40 9.68
CA ASP A 286 1.18 -23.08 9.68
C ASP A 286 1.68 -22.63 8.29
N ILE A 287 1.27 -21.42 7.91
CA ILE A 287 1.97 -20.70 6.85
C ILE A 287 3.16 -19.98 7.48
N THR A 288 4.37 -20.45 7.19
CA THR A 288 5.56 -19.68 7.51
C THR A 288 5.84 -18.67 6.41
N ALA A 289 5.92 -17.39 6.78
CA ALA A 289 6.38 -16.35 5.89
C ALA A 289 7.83 -15.97 6.24
N GLY A 290 8.69 -15.91 5.23
CA GLY A 290 10.07 -15.46 5.39
C GLY A 290 10.41 -14.36 4.39
N ALA A 291 11.08 -13.29 4.83
CA ALA A 291 11.61 -12.27 3.94
C ALA A 291 13.05 -12.60 3.54
N LYS A 292 13.40 -12.36 2.28
CA LYS A 292 14.77 -12.43 1.76
C LYS A 292 15.00 -11.30 0.77
N ASN A 293 16.24 -10.85 0.61
CA ASN A 293 16.61 -9.94 -0.46
C ASN A 293 16.91 -10.72 -1.77
N VAL A 294 16.47 -10.16 -2.88
CA VAL A 294 16.78 -10.60 -4.24
C VAL A 294 16.99 -9.35 -5.10
N ASP A 295 17.68 -9.49 -6.23
CA ASP A 295 17.76 -8.41 -7.20
C ASP A 295 16.60 -8.52 -8.19
N ALA A 296 16.10 -7.38 -8.62
CA ALA A 296 14.94 -7.32 -9.51
C ALA A 296 15.06 -6.22 -10.57
N THR A 297 14.36 -6.44 -11.65
CA THR A 297 14.09 -5.40 -12.67
C THR A 297 12.59 -5.17 -12.74
N ILE A 298 12.19 -3.89 -12.74
CA ILE A 298 10.81 -3.47 -12.84
C ILE A 298 10.63 -2.53 -14.03
N ALA A 299 9.49 -2.58 -14.67
CA ALA A 299 9.10 -1.65 -15.73
C ALA A 299 7.58 -1.50 -15.75
N GLY A 300 7.10 -0.38 -16.25
CA GLY A 300 5.69 -0.16 -16.44
C GLY A 300 5.43 1.05 -17.32
N ALA A 301 4.22 1.09 -17.83
CA ALA A 301 3.72 2.21 -18.63
C ALA A 301 2.23 2.38 -18.42
N GLU A 302 1.80 3.62 -18.50
CA GLU A 302 0.38 3.99 -18.55
C GLU A 302 0.19 5.08 -19.59
N ALA A 303 -0.94 5.05 -20.29
CA ALA A 303 -1.29 6.03 -21.29
C ALA A 303 -2.79 6.27 -21.32
N GLY A 304 -3.18 7.46 -21.74
CA GLY A 304 -4.58 7.81 -21.91
C GLY A 304 -4.80 8.79 -23.04
N ILE A 305 -6.00 8.71 -23.58
CA ILE A 305 -6.52 9.60 -24.59
C ILE A 305 -7.94 10.01 -24.22
N GLY A 306 -8.19 11.30 -24.10
CA GLY A 306 -9.49 11.89 -23.88
C GLY A 306 -9.92 12.71 -25.11
N TYR A 307 -11.20 12.62 -25.47
CA TYR A 307 -11.74 13.39 -26.57
C TYR A 307 -13.12 13.98 -26.22
N GLN A 308 -13.23 15.29 -26.42
CA GLN A 308 -14.48 16.02 -26.26
C GLN A 308 -15.23 16.01 -27.61
N PHE A 309 -16.19 15.11 -27.75
CA PHE A 309 -16.97 14.95 -29.00
C PHE A 309 -17.93 16.13 -29.25
N THR A 310 -18.55 16.58 -28.18
CA THR A 310 -19.43 17.76 -28.15
C THR A 310 -19.26 18.49 -26.83
N ASP A 311 -19.88 19.66 -26.65
CA ASP A 311 -19.86 20.40 -25.36
C ASP A 311 -20.41 19.56 -24.20
N ARG A 312 -21.08 18.43 -24.48
CA ARG A 312 -21.74 17.59 -23.49
C ARG A 312 -21.22 16.16 -23.43
N ILE A 313 -20.52 15.69 -24.47
CA ILE A 313 -20.06 14.27 -24.55
C ILE A 313 -18.55 14.24 -24.60
N GLN A 314 -18.00 13.53 -23.63
CA GLN A 314 -16.57 13.24 -23.52
C GLN A 314 -16.34 11.74 -23.38
N ALA A 315 -15.27 11.24 -23.97
CA ALA A 315 -14.77 9.89 -23.69
C ALA A 315 -13.29 9.92 -23.36
N ASP A 316 -12.91 9.09 -22.38
CA ASP A 316 -11.53 8.89 -21.93
C ASP A 316 -11.21 7.39 -21.99
N LEU A 317 -10.17 7.04 -22.72
CA LEU A 317 -9.61 5.69 -22.76
C LEU A 317 -8.23 5.73 -22.09
N SER A 318 -7.97 4.80 -21.18
CA SER A 318 -6.65 4.63 -20.58
C SER A 318 -6.27 3.16 -20.48
N ALA A 319 -4.98 2.90 -20.46
CA ALA A 319 -4.42 1.58 -20.24
C ALA A 319 -3.20 1.66 -19.34
N MET A 320 -2.97 0.61 -18.53
CA MET A 320 -1.79 0.47 -17.68
C MET A 320 -1.21 -0.93 -17.80
N TYR A 321 0.11 -1.03 -17.78
CA TYR A 321 0.85 -2.29 -17.77
C TYR A 321 2.02 -2.21 -16.80
N ALA A 322 2.18 -3.24 -15.98
CA ALA A 322 3.31 -3.40 -15.07
C ALA A 322 4.01 -4.74 -15.34
N TRP A 323 5.31 -4.73 -15.18
CA TRP A 323 6.17 -5.89 -15.39
C TRP A 323 7.26 -5.91 -14.33
N GLY A 324 7.63 -7.11 -13.88
CA GLY A 324 8.73 -7.30 -12.95
C GLY A 324 9.38 -8.67 -13.14
N LYS A 325 10.69 -8.72 -12.84
CA LYS A 325 11.49 -9.95 -12.86
C LYS A 325 12.42 -9.96 -11.65
N ASN A 326 12.38 -11.04 -10.89
CA ASN A 326 13.42 -11.41 -9.92
C ASN A 326 14.60 -11.95 -10.74
N THR A 327 15.68 -11.19 -10.81
CA THR A 327 16.87 -11.53 -11.61
C THR A 327 17.79 -12.50 -10.88
N THR A 328 17.72 -12.59 -9.56
CA THR A 328 18.49 -13.56 -8.76
C THR A 328 18.03 -14.99 -9.02
N ASP A 329 16.72 -15.22 -9.04
CA ASP A 329 16.13 -16.56 -9.20
C ASP A 329 15.64 -16.83 -10.64
N ASP A 330 15.77 -15.86 -11.55
CA ASP A 330 15.30 -15.89 -12.95
C ASP A 330 13.77 -16.17 -13.07
N LYS A 331 12.96 -15.54 -12.20
CA LYS A 331 11.51 -15.75 -12.12
C LYS A 331 10.75 -14.43 -12.29
N PRO A 332 9.45 -14.46 -12.65
CA PRO A 332 8.60 -13.28 -12.54
C PRO A 332 8.63 -12.73 -11.11
N LEU A 333 8.54 -11.41 -10.93
CA LEU A 333 8.16 -10.85 -9.63
C LEU A 333 6.70 -11.19 -9.34
N PRO A 334 6.39 -11.63 -8.12
CA PRO A 334 5.01 -11.90 -7.72
C PRO A 334 4.21 -10.60 -7.49
N GLN A 335 2.91 -10.73 -7.42
CA GLN A 335 1.97 -9.65 -7.09
C GLN A 335 2.04 -8.46 -8.07
N ILE A 336 2.29 -8.76 -9.34
CA ILE A 336 2.27 -7.78 -10.44
C ILE A 336 0.87 -7.74 -11.04
N SER A 337 0.27 -6.56 -11.08
CA SER A 337 -1.05 -6.35 -11.69
C SER A 337 -1.02 -6.66 -13.20
N PRO A 338 -2.03 -7.33 -13.74
CA PRO A 338 -2.16 -7.58 -15.18
C PRO A 338 -2.42 -6.28 -15.96
N LEU A 339 -2.28 -6.36 -17.29
CA LEU A 339 -2.69 -5.28 -18.19
C LEU A 339 -4.16 -4.94 -17.95
N GLU A 340 -4.44 -3.66 -17.79
CA GLU A 340 -5.79 -3.13 -17.58
C GLU A 340 -6.08 -2.00 -18.56
N GLY A 341 -7.28 -1.97 -19.11
CA GLY A 341 -7.84 -0.88 -19.90
C GLY A 341 -9.15 -0.38 -19.31
N ARG A 342 -9.37 0.92 -19.40
CA ARG A 342 -10.60 1.61 -18.94
C ARG A 342 -11.11 2.54 -20.02
N LEU A 343 -12.39 2.44 -20.35
CA LEU A 343 -13.11 3.41 -21.16
C LEU A 343 -14.19 4.07 -20.30
N ASN A 344 -14.11 5.37 -20.18
CA ASN A 344 -15.10 6.18 -19.49
C ASN A 344 -15.79 7.09 -20.51
N ILE A 345 -17.11 7.06 -20.57
CA ILE A 345 -17.91 7.96 -21.41
C ILE A 345 -18.81 8.77 -20.49
N ARG A 346 -18.79 10.07 -20.65
CA ARG A 346 -19.61 11.00 -19.88
C ARG A 346 -20.50 11.84 -20.78
N TYR A 347 -21.74 11.99 -20.35
CA TYR A 347 -22.65 13.02 -20.82
C TYR A 347 -22.90 14.02 -19.70
N VAL A 348 -22.65 15.30 -19.97
CA VAL A 348 -22.79 16.38 -18.98
C VAL A 348 -23.84 17.38 -19.48
N ALA A 349 -24.94 17.51 -18.73
CA ALA A 349 -25.95 18.54 -18.94
C ALA A 349 -25.93 19.54 -17.77
N ASP A 350 -26.73 20.61 -17.86
CA ASP A 350 -26.72 21.71 -16.89
C ASP A 350 -27.05 21.27 -15.46
N LYS A 351 -27.94 20.29 -15.31
CA LYS A 351 -28.42 19.81 -13.99
C LYS A 351 -28.05 18.36 -13.67
N TYR A 352 -27.60 17.59 -14.66
CA TYR A 352 -27.29 16.18 -14.46
C TYR A 352 -26.13 15.73 -15.31
N ASN A 353 -25.48 14.69 -14.87
CA ASN A 353 -24.52 13.97 -15.69
C ASN A 353 -24.79 12.47 -15.64
N LEU A 354 -24.38 11.78 -16.71
CA LEU A 354 -24.44 10.33 -16.83
C LEU A 354 -23.05 9.82 -17.19
N GLY A 355 -22.65 8.71 -16.61
CA GLY A 355 -21.37 8.09 -16.83
C GLY A 355 -21.49 6.61 -17.09
N LEU A 356 -20.66 6.12 -18.02
CA LEU A 356 -20.44 4.71 -18.29
C LEU A 356 -18.96 4.44 -18.12
N LEU A 357 -18.62 3.42 -17.33
CA LEU A 357 -17.26 2.92 -17.17
C LEU A 357 -17.20 1.45 -17.59
N TRP A 358 -16.44 1.17 -18.65
CA TRP A 358 -16.04 -0.18 -19.00
C TRP A 358 -14.60 -0.41 -18.58
N ARG A 359 -14.36 -1.49 -17.83
CA ARG A 359 -13.05 -1.93 -17.37
C ARG A 359 -12.76 -3.31 -17.91
N ALA A 360 -11.61 -3.50 -18.54
CA ALA A 360 -11.13 -4.77 -19.04
C ALA A 360 -9.75 -5.07 -18.45
N VAL A 361 -9.59 -6.25 -17.90
CA VAL A 361 -8.36 -6.74 -17.27
C VAL A 361 -7.96 -8.03 -17.97
N ALA A 362 -6.69 -8.09 -18.40
CA ALA A 362 -6.14 -9.28 -19.04
C ALA A 362 -5.86 -10.39 -18.02
N GLU A 363 -5.58 -11.58 -18.49
CA GLU A 363 -5.06 -12.65 -17.67
C GLU A 363 -3.65 -12.34 -17.17
N GLN A 364 -3.27 -12.85 -15.98
CA GLN A 364 -1.92 -12.82 -15.48
C GLN A 364 -1.36 -14.23 -15.36
N ASN A 365 -0.45 -14.55 -16.28
CA ASN A 365 0.20 -15.86 -16.33
C ASN A 365 1.64 -15.84 -15.81
N ARG A 366 2.19 -14.63 -15.60
CA ARG A 366 3.54 -14.44 -15.02
C ARG A 366 3.43 -14.39 -13.51
N VAL A 367 3.57 -15.54 -12.86
CA VAL A 367 3.41 -15.72 -11.42
C VAL A 367 4.63 -16.42 -10.81
N SER A 368 4.88 -16.14 -9.55
CA SER A 368 5.82 -16.87 -8.69
C SER A 368 5.06 -17.43 -7.51
N LEU A 369 4.65 -18.69 -7.61
CA LEU A 369 3.78 -19.33 -6.63
C LEU A 369 4.37 -19.28 -5.22
N HIS A 370 3.52 -18.96 -4.24
CA HIS A 370 3.86 -18.81 -2.82
C HIS A 370 4.92 -17.73 -2.53
N GLN A 371 5.16 -16.82 -3.47
CA GLN A 371 5.98 -15.64 -3.28
C GLN A 371 5.13 -14.37 -3.41
N GLY A 372 5.53 -13.32 -2.72
CA GLY A 372 4.75 -12.08 -2.70
C GLY A 372 5.41 -10.99 -1.87
N ASN A 373 4.55 -10.24 -1.21
CA ASN A 373 4.89 -9.20 -0.26
C ASN A 373 4.13 -9.42 1.06
N ILE A 374 4.25 -8.49 2.00
CA ILE A 374 3.54 -8.57 3.29
C ILE A 374 2.00 -8.57 3.17
N VAL A 375 1.45 -8.16 2.04
CA VAL A 375 0.00 -8.04 1.82
C VAL A 375 -0.58 -9.33 1.25
N GLY A 376 0.16 -10.00 0.36
CA GLY A 376 -0.32 -11.18 -0.33
C GLY A 376 0.76 -11.88 -1.14
N TYR A 377 0.41 -13.00 -1.75
CA TYR A 377 1.31 -13.81 -2.55
C TYR A 377 0.57 -14.43 -3.75
N ASP A 378 1.33 -14.85 -4.76
CA ASP A 378 0.79 -15.51 -5.93
C ASP A 378 0.35 -16.94 -5.60
N LEU A 379 -0.93 -17.22 -5.79
CA LEU A 379 -1.53 -18.54 -5.61
C LEU A 379 -1.59 -19.34 -6.90
N LYS A 380 -1.97 -18.66 -7.99
CA LYS A 380 -2.14 -19.24 -9.31
C LYS A 380 -2.20 -18.14 -10.37
N PRO A 381 -2.06 -18.47 -11.66
CA PRO A 381 -2.43 -17.55 -12.74
C PRO A 381 -3.89 -17.09 -12.59
N SER A 382 -4.18 -15.85 -12.92
CA SER A 382 -5.53 -15.29 -12.87
C SER A 382 -6.11 -15.09 -14.26
N LYS A 383 -7.42 -15.36 -14.41
CA LYS A 383 -8.15 -15.16 -15.65
C LYS A 383 -8.47 -13.68 -15.87
N GLY A 384 -8.48 -13.27 -17.14
CA GLY A 384 -8.99 -11.96 -17.51
C GLY A 384 -10.50 -11.82 -17.30
N PHE A 385 -10.94 -10.58 -17.14
CA PHE A 385 -12.36 -10.24 -16.98
C PHE A 385 -12.66 -8.84 -17.52
N SER A 386 -13.95 -8.54 -17.66
CA SER A 386 -14.41 -7.17 -17.88
C SER A 386 -15.68 -6.88 -17.08
N THR A 387 -15.82 -5.63 -16.67
CA THR A 387 -16.98 -5.13 -15.94
C THR A 387 -17.50 -3.84 -16.58
N LEU A 388 -18.79 -3.61 -16.47
CA LEU A 388 -19.46 -2.40 -16.91
C LEU A 388 -20.16 -1.76 -15.71
N SER A 389 -19.95 -0.46 -15.50
CA SER A 389 -20.62 0.33 -14.45
C SER A 389 -21.33 1.52 -15.07
N LEU A 390 -22.48 1.87 -14.52
CA LEU A 390 -23.28 3.03 -14.90
C LEU A 390 -23.46 3.92 -13.66
N ASN A 391 -23.37 5.22 -13.87
CA ASN A 391 -23.64 6.19 -12.81
C ASN A 391 -24.30 7.45 -13.35
N GLY A 392 -24.91 8.20 -12.45
CA GLY A 392 -25.46 9.50 -12.77
C GLY A 392 -25.53 10.38 -11.52
N SER A 393 -25.49 11.68 -11.72
CA SER A 393 -25.74 12.65 -10.67
C SER A 393 -26.73 13.70 -11.13
N TYR A 394 -27.46 14.24 -10.16
CA TYR A 394 -28.43 15.29 -10.37
C TYR A 394 -28.28 16.39 -9.33
N ASN A 395 -28.16 17.63 -9.80
CA ASN A 395 -28.08 18.81 -8.95
C ASN A 395 -29.51 19.22 -8.56
N LEU A 396 -29.96 18.75 -7.40
CA LEU A 396 -31.29 19.11 -6.84
C LEU A 396 -31.40 20.60 -6.56
N ARG A 397 -30.33 21.16 -6.00
CA ARG A 397 -30.15 22.57 -5.68
C ARG A 397 -28.68 22.95 -5.85
N LYS A 398 -28.34 24.24 -5.77
CA LYS A 398 -26.95 24.71 -5.87
C LYS A 398 -26.01 24.11 -4.80
N ASP A 399 -26.59 23.69 -3.70
CA ASP A 399 -25.92 23.16 -2.51
C ASP A 399 -26.16 21.65 -2.29
N ILE A 400 -26.99 20.99 -3.14
CA ILE A 400 -27.37 19.59 -2.95
C ILE A 400 -27.23 18.81 -4.25
N ASP A 401 -26.32 17.81 -4.24
CA ASP A 401 -26.11 16.84 -5.31
C ASP A 401 -26.53 15.43 -4.86
N VAL A 402 -27.26 14.72 -5.71
CA VAL A 402 -27.56 13.30 -5.52
C VAL A 402 -26.93 12.50 -6.65
N SER A 403 -26.19 11.48 -6.30
CA SER A 403 -25.57 10.55 -7.26
C SER A 403 -26.08 9.13 -7.00
N VAL A 404 -26.27 8.39 -8.07
CA VAL A 404 -26.63 6.98 -8.04
C VAL A 404 -25.73 6.18 -8.97
N GLY A 405 -25.52 4.91 -8.68
CA GLY A 405 -24.73 4.08 -9.56
C GLY A 405 -25.01 2.60 -9.39
N ILE A 406 -24.63 1.87 -10.41
CA ILE A 406 -24.68 0.41 -10.49
C ILE A 406 -23.30 -0.03 -10.97
N ASP A 407 -22.53 -0.65 -10.10
CA ASP A 407 -21.26 -1.24 -10.46
C ASP A 407 -21.47 -2.69 -10.91
N ASN A 408 -20.62 -3.13 -11.84
CA ASN A 408 -20.72 -4.48 -12.41
C ASN A 408 -22.15 -4.83 -12.84
N VAL A 409 -22.72 -4.04 -13.74
CA VAL A 409 -24.12 -4.14 -14.21
C VAL A 409 -24.48 -5.55 -14.68
N LEU A 410 -23.52 -6.26 -15.31
CA LEU A 410 -23.71 -7.59 -15.87
C LEU A 410 -23.57 -8.72 -14.83
N ASP A 411 -23.35 -8.37 -13.56
CA ASP A 411 -23.18 -9.31 -12.45
C ASP A 411 -22.09 -10.35 -12.70
N LYS A 412 -20.98 -9.91 -13.30
CA LYS A 412 -19.84 -10.77 -13.60
C LYS A 412 -19.19 -11.26 -12.32
N THR A 413 -19.09 -12.55 -12.12
CA THR A 413 -18.23 -13.14 -11.10
C THR A 413 -16.78 -13.07 -11.57
N TYR A 414 -15.91 -12.42 -10.80
CA TYR A 414 -14.50 -12.25 -11.14
C TYR A 414 -13.63 -12.10 -9.89
N THR A 415 -12.36 -12.38 -10.07
CA THR A 415 -11.31 -12.29 -9.03
C THR A 415 -10.18 -11.43 -9.55
N GLU A 416 -9.76 -10.43 -8.80
CA GLU A 416 -8.52 -9.69 -9.07
C GLU A 416 -7.31 -10.56 -8.80
N HIS A 417 -6.24 -10.38 -9.56
CA HIS A 417 -4.99 -11.13 -9.35
C HIS A 417 -4.44 -10.97 -7.93
N LEU A 418 -4.59 -9.79 -7.33
CA LEU A 418 -4.08 -9.47 -6.00
C LEU A 418 -5.05 -9.80 -4.85
N ASN A 419 -6.20 -10.42 -5.12
CA ASN A 419 -7.12 -10.82 -4.08
C ASN A 419 -6.50 -11.92 -3.19
N LYS A 420 -6.83 -11.87 -1.91
CA LYS A 420 -6.40 -12.89 -0.95
C LYS A 420 -7.18 -14.20 -1.14
N ALA A 421 -6.56 -15.29 -0.72
CA ALA A 421 -7.21 -16.58 -0.64
C ALA A 421 -8.04 -16.74 0.63
N GLY A 422 -8.94 -17.71 0.62
CA GLY A 422 -9.67 -18.19 1.77
C GLY A 422 -8.80 -18.94 2.77
N SER A 423 -9.42 -19.40 3.84
CA SER A 423 -8.82 -20.25 4.85
C SER A 423 -9.69 -21.48 5.06
N ALA A 424 -9.07 -22.65 5.05
CA ALA A 424 -9.75 -23.93 5.26
C ALA A 424 -10.48 -24.01 6.62
N GLY A 425 -9.97 -23.32 7.65
CA GLY A 425 -10.61 -23.24 8.97
C GLY A 425 -11.99 -22.57 8.98
N PHE A 426 -12.40 -21.93 7.87
CA PHE A 426 -13.74 -21.33 7.69
C PHE A 426 -14.55 -21.99 6.58
N GLY A 427 -14.15 -23.16 6.12
CA GLY A 427 -14.81 -23.85 5.01
C GLY A 427 -14.51 -23.26 3.63
N PHE A 428 -13.52 -22.35 3.52
CA PHE A 428 -13.03 -21.86 2.24
C PHE A 428 -11.75 -22.59 1.88
N ALA A 429 -11.65 -23.04 0.62
CA ALA A 429 -10.41 -23.64 0.15
C ALA A 429 -9.27 -22.63 0.22
N SER A 430 -8.14 -23.02 0.81
CA SER A 430 -6.98 -22.16 1.03
C SER A 430 -6.33 -21.67 -0.26
N GLU A 431 -6.61 -22.34 -1.39
CA GLU A 431 -6.11 -22.03 -2.71
C GLU A 431 -7.11 -21.25 -3.58
N GLU A 432 -8.28 -20.93 -3.04
CA GLU A 432 -9.29 -20.13 -3.73
C GLU A 432 -9.23 -18.67 -3.31
N GLN A 433 -8.97 -17.79 -4.27
CA GLN A 433 -9.05 -16.36 -4.05
C GLN A 433 -10.50 -15.90 -3.93
N PHE A 434 -10.74 -14.91 -3.07
CA PHE A 434 -12.05 -14.30 -2.95
C PHE A 434 -12.43 -13.54 -4.20
N ASN A 435 -13.67 -13.75 -4.64
CA ASN A 435 -14.26 -12.94 -5.71
C ASN A 435 -14.48 -11.50 -5.24
N ASN A 436 -14.45 -10.59 -6.20
CA ASN A 436 -14.90 -9.24 -5.98
C ASN A 436 -16.44 -9.19 -5.85
N ILE A 437 -16.93 -8.05 -5.37
CA ILE A 437 -18.37 -7.80 -5.23
C ILE A 437 -19.03 -7.93 -6.60
N GLY A 438 -20.14 -8.66 -6.65
CA GLY A 438 -21.00 -8.76 -7.83
C GLY A 438 -21.67 -7.42 -8.16
N ARG A 439 -22.89 -7.44 -8.67
CA ARG A 439 -23.63 -6.20 -8.95
C ARG A 439 -23.88 -5.43 -7.64
N ASN A 440 -23.45 -4.17 -7.62
CA ASN A 440 -23.58 -3.30 -6.46
C ASN A 440 -24.35 -2.03 -6.81
N TYR A 441 -25.37 -1.68 -6.01
CA TYR A 441 -26.14 -0.46 -6.15
C TYR A 441 -25.75 0.50 -5.05
N TRP A 442 -25.56 1.76 -5.40
CA TRP A 442 -25.21 2.77 -4.42
C TRP A 442 -25.91 4.10 -4.67
N VAL A 443 -26.13 4.83 -3.60
CA VAL A 443 -26.67 6.20 -3.61
C VAL A 443 -25.78 7.06 -2.73
N ARG A 444 -25.49 8.26 -3.20
CA ARG A 444 -24.72 9.27 -2.46
C ARG A 444 -25.45 10.62 -2.52
N MET A 445 -25.55 11.28 -1.39
CA MET A 445 -26.01 12.66 -1.27
C MET A 445 -24.87 13.53 -0.74
N SER A 446 -24.62 14.67 -1.39
CA SER A 446 -23.62 15.65 -0.97
C SER A 446 -24.32 16.99 -0.74
N MET A 447 -24.08 17.59 0.42
CA MET A 447 -24.61 18.90 0.80
C MET A 447 -23.46 19.82 1.17
N LYS A 448 -23.53 21.08 0.69
CA LYS A 448 -22.60 22.15 1.07
C LYS A 448 -23.35 23.12 1.96
N PHE A 449 -22.77 23.46 3.09
CA PHE A 449 -23.34 24.40 4.08
C PHE A 449 -22.63 25.74 4.02
#